data_5e7b29ea0d84baf056989a345105c502
#
_entry.id   5e7b29ea0d84baf056989a345105c502
#
_cell.length_a   1.000
_cell.length_b   1.000
_cell.length_c   1.000
_cell.angle_alpha   90.00
_cell.angle_beta   90.00
_cell.angle_gamma   90.00
#
_symmetry.space_group_name_H-M   'P 1'
#
loop_
_entity.id
_entity.type
_entity.pdbx_description
1 polymer ?
#
loop_
_entity_poly.entity_id
_entity_poly.type
_entity_poly.pdbx_seq_one_letter_code
_entity_poly.pdbx_strand_id
1 'polypeptide(L)'
;MSRIGFSTPHPAQLRRFGRVFYPAGQRLQKALAEYVNEPDRPDQLVILEHDPVFTLGRNATPADIHMSDDFLATQGVSVHRTDRGGEVTYHGPGQIVAYPICNLRGGREDVGRLVRGLEEAMIRTAADFGVVADRLKGAPGIWVETTRGPEKLGAIGLHLSRWISTHGIAFNVAPNLDHFKWITPCGFTDKGVCSLASLLGDAVPTWTEATDRLQTHLIEQLALELQPTRAPSRSVSALTWRRGAGGPEVLMMLRVPSHGLWWQSVTGMMEPGEEPEQTAHRELMEETGLTGTLRPLGLSHSFWVDSTIIHFPDPEPRFNTEICFSMEVAPEALVRLEPAEHSEYFWCGLAEAHDLTKWEGSKSAIRLLQAVLQA
;
A
#
# COMPACT_ATOMS: atom_id res chain seq x y z
N MET A 1 27.75 8.51 15.63
CA MET A 1 27.98 8.38 14.16
C MET A 1 27.53 9.68 13.51
N SER A 2 28.29 10.24 12.56
CA SER A 2 27.93 11.47 11.88
C SER A 2 26.70 11.27 10.97
N ARG A 3 25.83 12.28 10.87
CA ARG A 3 24.72 12.28 9.90
C ARG A 3 25.30 12.38 8.48
N ILE A 4 24.91 11.44 7.61
CA ILE A 4 25.26 11.42 6.19
C ILE A 4 24.22 12.20 5.38
N GLY A 5 22.96 12.18 5.85
CA GLY A 5 21.83 12.89 5.27
C GLY A 5 21.76 14.39 5.63
N PHE A 6 20.56 14.95 5.64
CA PHE A 6 20.35 16.35 6.01
C PHE A 6 20.62 16.58 7.50
N SER A 7 21.06 17.80 7.85
CA SER A 7 21.38 18.19 9.21
C SER A 7 20.46 19.27 9.78
N THR A 8 19.87 20.09 8.93
CA THR A 8 18.95 21.15 9.34
C THR A 8 17.55 20.55 9.53
N PRO A 9 16.95 20.68 10.73
CA PRO A 9 15.59 20.22 10.99
C PRO A 9 14.59 20.84 10.01
N HIS A 10 13.64 20.03 9.56
CA HIS A 10 12.58 20.49 8.67
C HIS A 10 11.23 19.92 9.13
N PRO A 11 10.18 20.76 9.21
CA PRO A 11 8.85 20.29 9.58
C PRO A 11 8.37 19.17 8.68
N ALA A 12 7.84 18.12 9.27
CA ALA A 12 7.35 16.96 8.52
C ALA A 12 6.16 16.30 9.21
N GLN A 13 5.36 15.61 8.43
CA GLN A 13 4.27 14.75 8.91
C GLN A 13 4.56 13.31 8.54
N LEU A 14 4.35 12.41 9.47
CA LEU A 14 4.45 10.98 9.27
C LEU A 14 3.08 10.39 9.01
N ARG A 15 2.96 9.59 7.94
CA ARG A 15 1.75 8.84 7.58
C ARG A 15 2.08 7.37 7.42
N ARG A 16 1.51 6.52 8.28
CA ARG A 16 1.65 5.07 8.17
C ARG A 16 0.34 4.47 7.70
N PHE A 17 0.45 3.69 6.64
CA PHE A 17 -0.67 2.93 6.09
C PHE A 17 -0.33 1.44 6.13
N GLY A 18 -1.34 0.60 6.07
CA GLY A 18 -1.14 -0.81 5.80
C GLY A 18 -0.91 -1.03 4.29
N ARG A 19 -1.60 -2.00 3.73
CA ARG A 19 -1.53 -2.29 2.30
C ARG A 19 -2.30 -1.25 1.49
N VAL A 20 -1.65 -0.73 0.45
CA VAL A 20 -2.21 0.29 -0.45
C VAL A 20 -2.07 -0.17 -1.89
N PHE A 21 -3.17 -0.22 -2.61
CA PHE A 21 -3.15 -0.51 -4.04
C PHE A 21 -2.29 0.51 -4.80
N TYR A 22 -1.43 0.05 -5.72
CA TYR A 22 -0.38 0.91 -6.30
C TYR A 22 -0.92 2.18 -6.98
N PRO A 23 -1.97 2.16 -7.81
CA PRO A 23 -2.57 3.38 -8.37
C PRO A 23 -3.09 4.36 -7.30
N ALA A 24 -3.59 3.85 -6.16
CA ALA A 24 -3.98 4.71 -5.05
C ALA A 24 -2.75 5.36 -4.42
N GLY A 25 -1.65 4.62 -4.27
CA GLY A 25 -0.36 5.15 -3.82
C GLY A 25 0.20 6.23 -4.76
N GLN A 26 0.03 6.09 -6.07
CA GLN A 26 0.42 7.13 -7.04
C GLN A 26 -0.41 8.40 -6.88
N ARG A 27 -1.74 8.27 -6.76
CA ARG A 27 -2.62 9.43 -6.51
C ARG A 27 -2.29 10.13 -5.19
N LEU A 28 -2.03 9.34 -4.14
CA LEU A 28 -1.57 9.84 -2.84
C LEU A 28 -0.31 10.69 -2.98
N GLN A 29 0.72 10.17 -3.64
CA GLN A 29 1.98 10.89 -3.84
C GLN A 29 1.78 12.19 -4.61
N LYS A 30 0.94 12.18 -5.65
CA LYS A 30 0.62 13.38 -6.44
C LYS A 30 -0.06 14.44 -5.57
N ALA A 31 -1.08 14.08 -4.80
CA ALA A 31 -1.79 15.00 -3.91
C ALA A 31 -0.87 15.56 -2.83
N LEU A 32 -0.01 14.73 -2.23
CA LEU A 32 0.97 15.18 -1.24
C LEU A 32 2.06 16.06 -1.85
N ALA A 33 2.51 15.79 -3.06
CA ALA A 33 3.48 16.65 -3.75
C ALA A 33 2.88 18.03 -4.08
N GLU A 34 1.61 18.09 -4.47
CA GLU A 34 0.88 19.35 -4.65
C GLU A 34 0.75 20.09 -3.30
N TYR A 35 0.38 19.40 -2.23
CA TYR A 35 0.31 19.96 -0.88
C TYR A 35 1.65 20.53 -0.40
N VAL A 36 2.74 19.75 -0.50
CA VAL A 36 4.09 20.15 -0.09
C VAL A 36 4.65 21.30 -0.95
N ASN A 37 4.13 21.47 -2.18
CA ASN A 37 4.53 22.57 -3.06
C ASN A 37 4.02 23.95 -2.60
N GLU A 38 2.95 23.98 -1.80
CA GLU A 38 2.45 25.23 -1.20
C GLU A 38 3.44 25.77 -0.16
N PRO A 39 3.48 27.10 0.06
CA PRO A 39 4.34 27.71 1.08
C PRO A 39 4.04 27.16 2.49
N ASP A 40 5.07 27.04 3.30
CA ASP A 40 5.02 26.69 4.73
C ASP A 40 4.33 25.34 5.04
N ARG A 41 4.24 24.44 4.05
CA ARG A 41 3.73 23.09 4.25
C ARG A 41 4.82 22.13 4.69
N PRO A 42 4.54 21.25 5.67
CA PRO A 42 5.50 20.25 6.13
C PRO A 42 5.75 19.17 5.08
N ASP A 43 6.98 18.68 5.02
CA ASP A 43 7.32 17.47 4.28
C ASP A 43 6.43 16.30 4.71
N GLN A 44 6.30 15.29 3.86
CA GLN A 44 5.49 14.10 4.15
C GLN A 44 6.37 12.85 4.08
N LEU A 45 6.42 12.09 5.15
CA LEU A 45 6.99 10.74 5.14
C LEU A 45 5.85 9.73 5.16
N VAL A 46 5.65 9.04 4.04
CA VAL A 46 4.64 7.99 3.90
C VAL A 46 5.32 6.64 3.98
N ILE A 47 4.80 5.73 4.80
CA ILE A 47 5.26 4.34 4.91
C ILE A 47 4.06 3.41 4.72
N LEU A 48 4.22 2.42 3.84
CA LEU A 48 3.15 1.49 3.44
C LEU A 48 3.69 0.18 2.87
N GLU A 49 2.80 -0.73 2.56
CA GLU A 49 3.01 -1.87 1.65
C GLU A 49 2.17 -1.70 0.38
N HIS A 50 2.53 -2.39 -0.70
CA HIS A 50 1.68 -2.54 -1.87
C HIS A 50 1.16 -3.97 -2.03
N ASP A 51 0.05 -4.13 -2.75
CA ASP A 51 -0.31 -5.40 -3.38
C ASP A 51 0.75 -5.79 -4.41
N PRO A 52 0.85 -7.08 -4.80
CA PRO A 52 1.83 -7.50 -5.77
C PRO A 52 1.77 -6.70 -7.07
N VAL A 53 2.87 -6.02 -7.41
CA VAL A 53 2.91 -5.12 -8.57
C VAL A 53 4.32 -5.04 -9.16
N PHE A 54 4.41 -5.04 -10.49
CA PHE A 54 5.59 -4.59 -11.21
C PHE A 54 5.43 -3.14 -11.63
N THR A 55 6.44 -2.34 -11.31
CA THR A 55 6.48 -0.93 -11.72
C THR A 55 7.57 -0.72 -12.76
N LEU A 56 7.19 -0.22 -13.92
CA LEU A 56 8.10 0.13 -15.00
C LEU A 56 8.54 1.59 -14.83
N GLY A 57 9.76 1.80 -14.38
CA GLY A 57 10.38 3.13 -14.26
C GLY A 57 10.67 3.74 -15.64
N ARG A 58 11.28 4.92 -15.63
CA ARG A 58 11.55 5.68 -16.88
C ARG A 58 12.44 4.94 -17.89
N ASN A 59 13.35 4.09 -17.40
CA ASN A 59 14.28 3.35 -18.26
C ASN A 59 13.75 1.94 -18.60
N ALA A 60 12.64 1.50 -18.00
CA ALA A 60 12.09 0.17 -18.20
C ALA A 60 11.30 0.04 -19.51
N THR A 61 11.38 -1.13 -20.08
CA THR A 61 10.59 -1.57 -21.23
C THR A 61 9.68 -2.73 -20.86
N PRO A 62 8.61 -3.02 -21.60
CA PRO A 62 7.80 -4.23 -21.37
C PRO A 62 8.61 -5.53 -21.48
N ALA A 63 9.70 -5.55 -22.25
CA ALA A 63 10.58 -6.72 -22.41
C ALA A 63 11.33 -7.09 -21.11
N ASP A 64 11.38 -6.19 -20.13
CA ASP A 64 11.99 -6.45 -18.83
C ASP A 64 11.10 -7.32 -17.92
N ILE A 65 9.86 -7.62 -18.37
CA ILE A 65 8.94 -8.57 -17.73
C ILE A 65 8.89 -9.82 -18.61
N HIS A 66 9.19 -10.98 -18.03
CA HIS A 66 9.36 -12.26 -18.75
C HIS A 66 8.10 -13.10 -18.79
N MET A 67 7.02 -12.67 -18.12
CA MET A 67 5.76 -13.40 -18.02
C MET A 67 4.68 -12.69 -18.84
N SER A 68 3.70 -13.45 -19.33
CA SER A 68 2.54 -12.89 -20.03
C SER A 68 1.59 -12.17 -19.05
N ASP A 69 0.84 -11.22 -19.56
CA ASP A 69 -0.16 -10.48 -18.77
C ASP A 69 -1.20 -11.43 -18.16
N ASP A 70 -1.63 -12.46 -18.91
CA ASP A 70 -2.59 -13.47 -18.43
C ASP A 70 -1.99 -14.28 -17.24
N PHE A 71 -0.74 -14.68 -17.32
CA PHE A 71 -0.08 -15.35 -16.21
C PHE A 71 0.00 -14.44 -14.98
N LEU A 72 0.45 -13.19 -15.15
CA LEU A 72 0.53 -12.23 -14.06
C LEU A 72 -0.82 -12.00 -13.41
N ALA A 73 -1.89 -11.88 -14.21
CA ALA A 73 -3.25 -11.74 -13.70
C ALA A 73 -3.67 -12.95 -12.84
N THR A 74 -3.34 -14.19 -13.25
CA THR A 74 -3.62 -15.39 -12.43
C THR A 74 -2.84 -15.40 -11.12
N GLN A 75 -1.67 -14.75 -11.06
CA GLN A 75 -0.85 -14.61 -9.86
C GLN A 75 -1.21 -13.36 -9.03
N GLY A 76 -2.22 -12.58 -9.44
CA GLY A 76 -2.63 -11.36 -8.77
C GLY A 76 -1.59 -10.23 -8.82
N VAL A 77 -0.67 -10.27 -9.80
CA VAL A 77 0.36 -9.25 -10.00
C VAL A 77 -0.07 -8.25 -11.06
N SER A 78 -0.16 -6.99 -10.70
CA SER A 78 -0.46 -5.90 -11.64
C SER A 78 0.81 -5.29 -12.22
N VAL A 79 0.69 -4.62 -13.38
CA VAL A 79 1.80 -3.93 -14.04
C VAL A 79 1.46 -2.47 -14.26
N HIS A 80 2.31 -1.56 -13.82
CA HIS A 80 2.09 -0.12 -13.96
C HIS A 80 3.33 0.62 -14.43
N ARG A 81 3.16 1.49 -15.42
CA ARG A 81 4.20 2.44 -15.82
C ARG A 81 4.21 3.63 -14.85
N THR A 82 5.42 4.11 -14.53
CA THR A 82 5.63 5.18 -13.56
C THR A 82 6.77 6.11 -13.98
N ASP A 83 6.81 7.31 -13.43
CA ASP A 83 7.83 8.34 -13.69
C ASP A 83 9.04 8.29 -12.75
N ARG A 84 9.11 7.29 -11.81
CA ARG A 84 10.29 7.09 -10.98
C ARG A 84 11.55 6.80 -11.81
N GLY A 85 12.71 7.11 -11.26
CA GLY A 85 13.98 6.70 -11.84
C GLY A 85 14.17 5.17 -11.82
N GLY A 86 15.06 4.70 -12.71
CA GLY A 86 15.44 3.30 -12.83
C GLY A 86 14.54 2.48 -13.76
N GLU A 87 14.77 1.17 -13.75
CA GLU A 87 14.16 0.14 -14.59
C GLU A 87 12.90 -0.45 -13.93
N VAL A 88 12.61 -1.72 -14.24
CA VAL A 88 11.52 -2.47 -13.61
C VAL A 88 11.88 -2.85 -12.16
N THR A 89 10.90 -2.88 -11.28
CA THR A 89 11.01 -3.46 -9.94
C THR A 89 9.69 -4.08 -9.50
N TYR A 90 9.76 -4.87 -8.44
CA TYR A 90 8.63 -5.49 -7.76
C TYR A 90 8.34 -4.81 -6.44
N HIS A 91 7.05 -4.62 -6.15
CA HIS A 91 6.56 -4.35 -4.81
C HIS A 91 5.50 -5.39 -4.43
N GLY A 92 5.41 -5.72 -3.15
CA GLY A 92 4.44 -6.67 -2.65
C GLY A 92 4.45 -6.79 -1.13
N PRO A 93 3.53 -7.59 -0.57
CA PRO A 93 3.46 -7.84 0.86
C PRO A 93 4.78 -8.32 1.44
N GLY A 94 5.14 -7.84 2.63
CA GLY A 94 6.42 -8.10 3.27
C GLY A 94 7.55 -7.15 2.86
N GLN A 95 7.30 -6.20 1.94
CA GLN A 95 8.24 -5.16 1.58
C GLN A 95 7.79 -3.81 2.16
N ILE A 96 8.65 -3.14 2.91
CA ILE A 96 8.37 -1.76 3.35
C ILE A 96 8.65 -0.81 2.21
N VAL A 97 7.64 -0.03 1.83
CA VAL A 97 7.79 1.07 0.87
C VAL A 97 7.70 2.39 1.64
N ALA A 98 8.67 3.27 1.45
CA ALA A 98 8.64 4.61 2.03
C ALA A 98 8.78 5.68 0.96
N TYR A 99 7.86 6.65 1.00
CA TYR A 99 7.81 7.79 0.10
C TYR A 99 8.12 9.08 0.88
N PRO A 100 9.36 9.56 0.86
CA PRO A 100 9.71 10.89 1.37
C PRO A 100 9.30 11.94 0.33
N ILE A 101 8.15 12.57 0.53
CA ILE A 101 7.66 13.68 -0.28
C ILE A 101 8.19 14.96 0.37
N CYS A 102 9.35 15.40 -0.08
CA CYS A 102 10.11 16.48 0.55
C CYS A 102 10.26 17.66 -0.39
N ASN A 103 10.05 18.85 0.15
CA ASN A 103 10.46 20.10 -0.52
C ASN A 103 11.95 20.34 -0.24
N LEU A 104 12.76 20.16 -1.27
CA LEU A 104 14.21 20.34 -1.18
C LEU A 104 14.68 21.78 -1.44
N ARG A 105 13.80 22.76 -1.58
CA ARG A 105 14.16 24.17 -1.73
C ARG A 105 14.70 24.75 -0.42
N GLY A 106 15.31 25.93 -0.50
CA GLY A 106 15.74 26.65 0.68
C GLY A 106 17.00 26.11 1.35
N GLY A 107 17.97 25.65 0.56
CA GLY A 107 19.26 25.16 1.04
C GLY A 107 19.35 23.64 1.19
N ARG A 108 18.33 22.91 0.73
CA ARG A 108 18.29 21.42 0.72
C ARG A 108 18.41 20.85 -0.71
N GLU A 109 18.79 21.66 -1.69
CA GLU A 109 18.87 21.30 -3.12
C GLU A 109 20.02 20.33 -3.41
N ASP A 110 20.06 19.18 -2.73
CA ASP A 110 21.10 18.14 -2.90
C ASP A 110 20.44 16.75 -2.98
N VAL A 111 20.18 16.30 -4.22
CA VAL A 111 19.63 14.98 -4.51
C VAL A 111 20.57 13.86 -4.04
N GLY A 112 21.88 14.06 -4.18
CA GLY A 112 22.88 13.09 -3.72
C GLY A 112 22.83 12.89 -2.22
N ARG A 113 22.63 13.98 -1.47
CA ARG A 113 22.46 13.90 -0.02
C ARG A 113 21.15 13.19 0.38
N LEU A 114 20.04 13.46 -0.33
CA LEU A 114 18.80 12.75 -0.13
C LEU A 114 19.00 11.25 -0.34
N VAL A 115 19.55 10.82 -1.47
CA VAL A 115 19.81 9.41 -1.77
C VAL A 115 20.70 8.78 -0.71
N ARG A 116 21.82 9.41 -0.35
CA ARG A 116 22.73 8.89 0.69
C ARG A 116 22.06 8.78 2.06
N GLY A 117 21.18 9.72 2.42
CA GLY A 117 20.40 9.65 3.66
C GLY A 117 19.43 8.48 3.67
N LEU A 118 18.76 8.22 2.55
CA LEU A 118 17.85 7.08 2.40
C LEU A 118 18.59 5.74 2.46
N GLU A 119 19.75 5.63 1.78
CA GLU A 119 20.62 4.45 1.87
C GLU A 119 21.09 4.24 3.32
N GLU A 120 21.56 5.29 3.98
CA GLU A 120 22.03 5.21 5.35
C GLU A 120 20.93 4.74 6.32
N ALA A 121 19.70 5.24 6.14
CA ALA A 121 18.56 4.79 6.95
C ALA A 121 18.32 3.29 6.80
N MET A 122 18.33 2.78 5.57
CA MET A 122 18.16 1.35 5.30
C MET A 122 19.35 0.51 5.82
N ILE A 123 20.60 1.00 5.68
CA ILE A 123 21.81 0.32 6.20
C ILE A 123 21.72 0.17 7.71
N ARG A 124 21.38 1.25 8.43
CA ARG A 124 21.22 1.20 9.89
C ARG A 124 20.08 0.29 10.32
N THR A 125 18.98 0.30 9.57
CA THR A 125 17.87 -0.63 9.83
C THR A 125 18.32 -2.09 9.68
N ALA A 126 19.08 -2.42 8.64
CA ALA A 126 19.63 -3.77 8.48
C ALA A 126 20.57 -4.13 9.64
N ALA A 127 21.43 -3.18 10.07
CA ALA A 127 22.36 -3.37 11.18
C ALA A 127 21.65 -3.59 12.53
N ASP A 128 20.49 -2.96 12.77
CA ASP A 128 19.68 -3.19 13.98
C ASP A 128 19.25 -4.66 14.12
N PHE A 129 19.16 -5.38 12.99
CA PHE A 129 18.84 -6.82 12.94
C PHE A 129 20.06 -7.70 12.67
N GLY A 130 21.27 -7.16 12.83
CA GLY A 130 22.52 -7.91 12.69
C GLY A 130 22.94 -8.19 11.22
N VAL A 131 22.30 -7.55 10.24
CA VAL A 131 22.65 -7.69 8.82
C VAL A 131 23.59 -6.57 8.39
N VAL A 132 24.77 -6.95 7.87
CA VAL A 132 25.76 -5.99 7.34
C VAL A 132 25.40 -5.70 5.87
N ALA A 133 24.89 -4.51 5.62
CA ALA A 133 24.59 -4.00 4.28
C ALA A 133 25.43 -2.77 3.98
N ASP A 134 25.74 -2.55 2.71
CA ASP A 134 26.50 -1.37 2.26
C ASP A 134 26.03 -0.90 0.88
N ARG A 135 26.56 0.22 0.45
CA ARG A 135 26.37 0.81 -0.88
C ARG A 135 27.25 0.11 -1.91
N LEU A 136 26.70 -0.10 -3.10
CA LEU A 136 27.47 -0.60 -4.23
C LEU A 136 27.68 0.52 -5.25
N LYS A 137 28.94 0.78 -5.61
CA LYS A 137 29.28 1.86 -6.55
C LYS A 137 28.58 1.67 -7.90
N GLY A 138 27.84 2.69 -8.33
CA GLY A 138 27.10 2.67 -9.60
C GLY A 138 25.76 1.93 -9.57
N ALA A 139 25.37 1.39 -8.41
CA ALA A 139 24.13 0.63 -8.24
C ALA A 139 23.35 1.14 -7.01
N PRO A 140 22.51 2.19 -7.16
CA PRO A 140 21.76 2.78 -6.04
C PRO A 140 20.95 1.77 -5.24
N GLY A 141 20.81 2.04 -3.93
CA GLY A 141 20.20 1.15 -2.97
C GLY A 141 21.22 0.52 -2.04
N ILE A 142 20.81 -0.48 -1.26
CA ILE A 142 21.68 -1.17 -0.31
C ILE A 142 21.82 -2.65 -0.67
N TRP A 143 23.01 -3.17 -0.42
CA TRP A 143 23.45 -4.48 -0.86
C TRP A 143 24.06 -5.27 0.28
N VAL A 144 23.88 -6.57 0.27
CA VAL A 144 24.49 -7.52 1.19
C VAL A 144 25.40 -8.43 0.39
N GLU A 145 26.65 -8.59 0.84
CA GLU A 145 27.56 -9.57 0.26
C GLU A 145 27.18 -10.96 0.73
N THR A 146 26.85 -11.83 -0.19
CA THR A 146 26.46 -13.23 0.09
C THR A 146 27.41 -14.20 -0.60
N THR A 147 27.27 -15.50 -0.35
CA THR A 147 28.03 -16.54 -1.05
C THR A 147 27.76 -16.59 -2.56
N ARG A 148 26.69 -15.95 -3.04
CA ARG A 148 26.32 -15.82 -4.45
C ARG A 148 26.76 -14.48 -5.07
N GLY A 149 27.47 -13.65 -4.30
CA GLY A 149 27.82 -12.27 -4.65
C GLY A 149 26.87 -11.25 -4.06
N PRO A 150 26.96 -9.98 -4.48
CA PRO A 150 26.14 -8.90 -3.93
C PRO A 150 24.66 -9.07 -4.29
N GLU A 151 23.81 -9.08 -3.26
CA GLU A 151 22.36 -9.16 -3.39
C GLU A 151 21.69 -7.90 -2.82
N LYS A 152 20.70 -7.37 -3.54
CA LYS A 152 20.01 -6.14 -3.16
C LYS A 152 18.99 -6.38 -2.05
N LEU A 153 19.20 -5.75 -0.89
CA LEU A 153 18.26 -5.77 0.23
C LEU A 153 17.27 -4.61 0.16
N GLY A 154 17.70 -3.46 -0.35
CA GLY A 154 16.84 -2.28 -0.48
C GLY A 154 17.08 -1.51 -1.79
N ALA A 155 16.02 -1.09 -2.43
CA ALA A 155 16.02 -0.36 -3.68
C ALA A 155 15.66 1.12 -3.47
N ILE A 156 16.15 1.99 -4.38
CA ILE A 156 15.80 3.41 -4.44
C ILE A 156 15.35 3.74 -5.86
N GLY A 157 14.21 4.42 -5.96
CA GLY A 157 13.73 4.97 -7.21
C GLY A 157 12.98 6.28 -6.95
N LEU A 158 13.66 7.41 -7.11
CA LEU A 158 13.10 8.75 -6.88
C LEU A 158 12.68 9.41 -8.20
N HIS A 159 11.71 10.32 -8.09
CA HIS A 159 11.46 11.35 -9.08
C HIS A 159 11.51 12.71 -8.41
N LEU A 160 12.08 13.70 -9.08
CA LEU A 160 12.09 15.09 -8.63
C LEU A 160 11.44 15.98 -9.66
N SER A 161 10.50 16.79 -9.22
CA SER A 161 9.89 17.85 -10.00
C SER A 161 9.87 19.13 -9.19
N ARG A 162 10.44 20.20 -9.73
CA ARG A 162 10.51 21.50 -9.04
C ARG A 162 11.06 21.41 -7.61
N TRP A 163 12.07 20.57 -7.41
CA TRP A 163 12.70 20.29 -6.11
C TRP A 163 11.78 19.64 -5.09
N ILE A 164 10.69 19.00 -5.51
CA ILE A 164 9.87 18.14 -4.68
C ILE A 164 10.13 16.70 -5.07
N SER A 165 10.46 15.87 -4.07
CA SER A 165 10.67 14.44 -4.27
C SER A 165 9.35 13.68 -4.26
N THR A 166 9.26 12.64 -5.07
CA THR A 166 8.23 11.61 -5.05
C THR A 166 8.87 10.24 -5.24
N HIS A 167 8.10 9.18 -5.06
CA HIS A 167 8.61 7.83 -4.92
C HIS A 167 9.59 7.73 -3.74
N GLY A 168 10.52 6.81 -3.74
CA GLY A 168 11.41 6.67 -2.59
C GLY A 168 12.16 5.36 -2.55
N ILE A 169 11.94 4.59 -1.50
CA ILE A 169 12.66 3.35 -1.22
C ILE A 169 11.73 2.16 -1.08
N ALA A 170 12.29 0.98 -1.30
CA ALA A 170 11.67 -0.31 -1.00
C ALA A 170 12.68 -1.17 -0.23
N PHE A 171 12.32 -1.61 0.98
CA PHE A 171 13.16 -2.41 1.87
C PHE A 171 12.54 -3.79 2.08
N ASN A 172 13.28 -4.84 1.74
CA ASN A 172 12.81 -6.21 1.73
C ASN A 172 12.87 -6.84 3.13
N VAL A 173 11.75 -6.93 3.84
CA VAL A 173 11.65 -7.69 5.10
C VAL A 173 11.41 -9.17 4.79
N ALA A 174 10.26 -9.50 4.24
CA ALA A 174 9.87 -10.87 3.89
C ALA A 174 8.96 -10.93 2.63
N PRO A 175 9.27 -10.20 1.54
CA PRO A 175 8.48 -10.30 0.31
C PRO A 175 8.69 -11.65 -0.38
N ASN A 176 7.75 -12.02 -1.26
CA ASN A 176 7.96 -13.14 -2.16
C ASN A 176 9.05 -12.82 -3.19
N LEU A 177 10.26 -13.34 -2.96
CA LEU A 177 11.40 -13.08 -3.83
C LEU A 177 11.30 -13.79 -5.20
N ASP A 178 10.42 -14.76 -5.36
CA ASP A 178 10.24 -15.45 -6.66
C ASP A 178 9.70 -14.51 -7.73
N HIS A 179 8.92 -13.49 -7.34
CA HIS A 179 8.44 -12.49 -8.29
C HIS A 179 9.58 -11.69 -8.94
N PHE A 180 10.72 -11.52 -8.28
CA PHE A 180 11.88 -10.87 -8.90
C PHE A 180 12.51 -11.70 -10.03
N LYS A 181 12.28 -13.03 -10.07
CA LYS A 181 12.72 -13.89 -11.16
C LYS A 181 11.94 -13.68 -12.46
N TRP A 182 10.78 -13.02 -12.40
CA TRP A 182 9.93 -12.73 -13.54
C TRP A 182 10.26 -11.41 -14.24
N ILE A 183 11.28 -10.70 -13.73
CA ILE A 183 11.72 -9.41 -14.26
C ILE A 183 13.24 -9.37 -14.35
N THR A 184 13.77 -8.41 -15.15
CA THR A 184 15.20 -8.05 -15.12
C THR A 184 15.38 -6.78 -14.29
N PRO A 185 15.55 -6.87 -12.96
CA PRO A 185 15.63 -5.69 -12.11
C PRO A 185 16.95 -4.95 -12.34
N CYS A 186 16.88 -3.62 -12.46
CA CYS A 186 18.06 -2.74 -12.50
C CYS A 186 19.05 -2.99 -13.65
N GLY A 187 18.67 -3.69 -14.72
CA GLY A 187 19.56 -4.01 -15.83
C GLY A 187 20.75 -4.94 -15.46
N PHE A 188 20.78 -5.46 -14.23
CA PHE A 188 21.82 -6.40 -13.79
C PHE A 188 21.30 -7.84 -13.90
N THR A 189 21.95 -8.62 -14.73
CA THR A 189 21.68 -10.06 -14.88
C THR A 189 22.53 -10.93 -13.95
N ASP A 190 23.54 -10.33 -13.33
CA ASP A 190 24.56 -10.99 -12.49
C ASP A 190 24.38 -10.76 -10.98
N LYS A 191 23.34 -10.01 -10.57
CA LYS A 191 23.09 -9.67 -9.16
C LYS A 191 21.73 -10.15 -8.68
N GLY A 192 21.71 -10.69 -7.46
CA GLY A 192 20.49 -11.19 -6.83
C GLY A 192 19.73 -10.13 -6.02
N VAL A 193 18.62 -10.60 -5.45
CA VAL A 193 17.81 -9.85 -4.47
C VAL A 193 17.69 -10.72 -3.24
N CYS A 194 17.83 -10.11 -2.06
CA CYS A 194 17.62 -10.75 -0.77
C CYS A 194 16.59 -10.01 0.07
N SER A 195 16.24 -10.60 1.20
CA SER A 195 15.35 -10.01 2.21
C SER A 195 15.90 -10.34 3.61
N LEU A 196 15.42 -9.64 4.63
CA LEU A 196 15.76 -10.02 6.00
C LEU A 196 15.36 -11.48 6.28
N ALA A 197 14.22 -11.94 5.79
CA ALA A 197 13.78 -13.32 5.94
C ALA A 197 14.75 -14.33 5.30
N SER A 198 15.26 -14.04 4.09
CA SER A 198 16.22 -14.93 3.43
C SER A 198 17.59 -14.98 4.09
N LEU A 199 17.95 -13.93 4.86
CA LEU A 199 19.24 -13.82 5.54
C LEU A 199 19.20 -14.32 6.99
N LEU A 200 18.07 -14.17 7.68
CA LEU A 200 17.93 -14.42 9.12
C LEU A 200 17.11 -15.67 9.45
N GLY A 201 16.39 -16.25 8.47
CA GLY A 201 15.51 -17.39 8.72
C GLY A 201 14.45 -17.07 9.78
N ASP A 202 14.34 -17.92 10.81
CA ASP A 202 13.34 -17.76 11.90
C ASP A 202 13.55 -16.51 12.77
N ALA A 203 14.71 -15.88 12.70
CA ALA A 203 15.01 -14.64 13.42
C ALA A 203 14.57 -13.36 12.66
N VAL A 204 13.79 -13.52 11.57
CA VAL A 204 13.27 -12.38 10.80
C VAL A 204 12.34 -11.53 11.67
N PRO A 205 12.51 -10.18 11.70
CA PRO A 205 11.59 -9.30 12.41
C PRO A 205 10.21 -9.27 11.74
N THR A 206 9.20 -8.93 12.49
CA THR A 206 7.90 -8.58 11.94
C THR A 206 8.00 -7.33 11.06
N TRP A 207 7.05 -7.18 10.15
CA TRP A 207 6.97 -5.97 9.31
C TRP A 207 6.89 -4.69 10.17
N THR A 208 6.16 -4.73 11.27
CA THR A 208 6.01 -3.60 12.20
C THR A 208 7.32 -3.23 12.86
N GLU A 209 8.06 -4.21 13.42
CA GLU A 209 9.36 -3.97 14.05
C GLU A 209 10.37 -3.37 13.05
N ALA A 210 10.45 -3.94 11.84
CA ALA A 210 11.32 -3.43 10.80
C ALA A 210 10.93 -2.01 10.36
N THR A 211 9.63 -1.73 10.28
CA THR A 211 9.09 -0.41 9.94
C THR A 211 9.43 0.62 11.01
N ASP A 212 9.32 0.30 12.30
CA ASP A 212 9.64 1.21 13.40
C ASP A 212 11.11 1.61 13.38
N ARG A 213 12.01 0.66 13.09
CA ARG A 213 13.44 0.93 12.95
C ARG A 213 13.73 1.81 11.75
N LEU A 214 13.19 1.44 10.57
CA LEU A 214 13.39 2.20 9.34
C LEU A 214 12.85 3.63 9.46
N GLN A 215 11.67 3.80 10.03
CA GLN A 215 11.08 5.09 10.31
C GLN A 215 12.01 5.97 11.17
N THR A 216 12.53 5.42 12.26
CA THR A 216 13.44 6.14 13.17
C THR A 216 14.66 6.64 12.41
N HIS A 217 15.30 5.79 11.62
CA HIS A 217 16.47 6.17 10.84
C HIS A 217 16.15 7.14 9.70
N LEU A 218 14.99 7.00 9.04
CA LEU A 218 14.54 7.97 8.02
C LEU A 218 14.34 9.37 8.62
N ILE A 219 13.67 9.47 9.77
CA ILE A 219 13.47 10.74 10.49
C ILE A 219 14.83 11.37 10.81
N GLU A 220 15.77 10.57 11.35
CA GLU A 220 17.10 11.05 11.69
C GLU A 220 17.87 11.52 10.44
N GLN A 221 17.96 10.69 9.39
CA GLN A 221 18.78 10.96 8.21
C GLN A 221 18.23 12.08 7.33
N LEU A 222 16.93 12.26 7.31
CA LEU A 222 16.27 13.34 6.58
C LEU A 222 16.09 14.60 7.42
N ALA A 223 16.50 14.58 8.71
CA ALA A 223 16.34 15.65 9.70
C ALA A 223 14.89 16.13 9.81
N LEU A 224 13.95 15.20 9.91
CA LEU A 224 12.52 15.52 9.98
C LEU A 224 12.13 15.89 11.43
N GLU A 225 11.48 17.05 11.59
CA GLU A 225 10.86 17.47 12.84
C GLU A 225 9.35 17.17 12.74
N LEU A 226 8.95 16.06 13.37
CA LEU A 226 7.58 15.58 13.22
C LEU A 226 6.56 16.52 13.88
N GLN A 227 5.57 16.89 13.08
CA GLN A 227 4.37 17.62 13.52
C GLN A 227 3.18 16.65 13.60
N PRO A 228 2.16 16.97 14.43
CA PRO A 228 0.93 16.21 14.46
C PRO A 228 0.29 16.09 13.07
N THR A 229 -0.20 14.90 12.74
CA THR A 229 -1.03 14.66 11.55
C THR A 229 -2.44 14.31 11.96
N ARG A 230 -3.40 14.58 11.08
CA ARG A 230 -4.73 14.01 11.23
C ARG A 230 -4.65 12.50 11.02
N ALA A 231 -5.19 11.75 11.99
CA ALA A 231 -5.34 10.31 11.83
C ALA A 231 -6.25 10.01 10.63
N PRO A 232 -5.97 8.95 9.84
CA PRO A 232 -6.91 8.47 8.83
C PRO A 232 -8.27 8.18 9.46
N SER A 233 -9.35 8.50 8.75
CA SER A 233 -10.66 7.93 9.10
C SER A 233 -10.62 6.41 8.92
N ARG A 234 -11.49 5.70 9.62
CA ARG A 234 -11.57 4.24 9.55
C ARG A 234 -12.97 3.85 9.11
N SER A 235 -13.03 2.87 8.24
CA SER A 235 -14.28 2.24 7.80
C SER A 235 -14.13 0.73 7.77
N VAL A 236 -15.24 0.07 7.57
CA VAL A 236 -15.31 -1.37 7.37
C VAL A 236 -15.93 -1.68 6.02
N SER A 237 -15.60 -2.85 5.46
CA SER A 237 -16.29 -3.47 4.35
C SER A 237 -16.63 -4.89 4.75
N ALA A 238 -17.88 -5.31 4.57
CA ALA A 238 -18.35 -6.66 4.93
C ALA A 238 -18.94 -7.37 3.70
N LEU A 239 -18.18 -8.33 3.14
CA LEU A 239 -18.66 -9.21 2.07
C LEU A 239 -19.61 -10.25 2.66
N THR A 240 -20.91 -10.05 2.47
CA THR A 240 -21.92 -11.04 2.84
C THR A 240 -22.06 -12.05 1.72
N TRP A 241 -21.95 -13.35 2.03
CA TRP A 241 -22.00 -14.42 1.06
C TRP A 241 -22.86 -15.59 1.55
N ARG A 242 -23.35 -16.38 0.60
CA ARG A 242 -24.15 -17.58 0.85
C ARG A 242 -23.75 -18.72 -0.08
N ARG A 243 -24.18 -19.94 0.24
CA ARG A 243 -24.04 -21.10 -0.65
C ARG A 243 -25.20 -21.14 -1.61
N GLY A 244 -24.98 -20.69 -2.86
CA GLY A 244 -25.95 -20.83 -3.95
C GLY A 244 -25.88 -22.17 -4.66
N ALA A 245 -26.82 -22.46 -5.55
CA ALA A 245 -26.87 -23.70 -6.32
C ALA A 245 -25.66 -23.91 -7.24
N GLY A 246 -25.05 -22.82 -7.73
CA GLY A 246 -23.89 -22.83 -8.63
C GLY A 246 -22.55 -22.59 -7.93
N GLY A 247 -22.53 -22.46 -6.60
CA GLY A 247 -21.35 -22.11 -5.82
C GLY A 247 -21.58 -20.92 -4.89
N PRO A 248 -20.51 -20.35 -4.32
CA PRO A 248 -20.62 -19.18 -3.46
C PRO A 248 -21.15 -17.96 -4.21
N GLU A 249 -22.13 -17.29 -3.61
CA GLU A 249 -22.73 -16.04 -4.11
C GLU A 249 -22.50 -14.93 -3.10
N VAL A 250 -22.16 -13.72 -3.57
CA VAL A 250 -21.94 -12.51 -2.77
C VAL A 250 -23.12 -11.56 -2.96
N LEU A 251 -23.53 -10.90 -1.88
CA LEU A 251 -24.52 -9.82 -1.92
C LEU A 251 -23.89 -8.56 -2.50
N MET A 252 -24.46 -8.08 -3.60
CA MET A 252 -24.12 -6.78 -4.18
C MET A 252 -25.33 -5.86 -4.09
N MET A 253 -25.09 -4.61 -3.71
CA MET A 253 -26.12 -3.60 -3.52
C MET A 253 -25.80 -2.36 -4.35
N LEU A 254 -26.83 -1.81 -5.02
CA LEU A 254 -26.70 -0.60 -5.82
C LEU A 254 -26.97 0.63 -4.95
N ARG A 255 -25.99 1.50 -4.81
CA ARG A 255 -26.18 2.78 -4.11
C ARG A 255 -27.18 3.68 -4.83
N VAL A 256 -27.94 4.47 -4.06
CA VAL A 256 -28.86 5.47 -4.61
C VAL A 256 -28.08 6.57 -5.37
N PRO A 257 -28.68 7.24 -6.38
CA PRO A 257 -28.00 8.25 -7.19
C PRO A 257 -27.35 9.39 -6.41
N SER A 258 -27.94 9.80 -5.28
CA SER A 258 -27.39 10.83 -4.38
C SER A 258 -26.05 10.43 -3.73
N HIS A 259 -25.75 9.12 -3.69
CA HIS A 259 -24.53 8.56 -3.12
C HIS A 259 -23.61 7.91 -4.17
N GLY A 260 -23.93 8.04 -5.48
CA GLY A 260 -23.02 7.75 -6.58
C GLY A 260 -23.38 6.66 -7.54
N LEU A 261 -24.41 5.88 -7.44
CA LEU A 261 -24.89 4.87 -8.41
C LEU A 261 -23.81 3.85 -8.86
N TRP A 262 -23.29 3.05 -7.91
CA TRP A 262 -22.40 1.93 -8.18
C TRP A 262 -22.74 0.72 -7.31
N TRP A 263 -22.33 -0.47 -7.75
CA TRP A 263 -22.47 -1.71 -7.01
C TRP A 263 -21.36 -1.87 -5.97
N GLN A 264 -21.73 -2.25 -4.77
CA GLN A 264 -20.82 -2.49 -3.65
C GLN A 264 -21.36 -3.52 -2.66
N SER A 265 -20.49 -4.02 -1.77
CA SER A 265 -20.86 -4.71 -0.54
C SER A 265 -21.24 -3.70 0.56
N VAL A 266 -21.64 -4.19 1.73
CA VAL A 266 -21.85 -3.33 2.92
C VAL A 266 -20.55 -2.60 3.26
N THR A 267 -20.66 -1.29 3.49
CA THR A 267 -19.53 -0.45 3.92
C THR A 267 -20.02 0.61 4.89
N GLY A 268 -19.23 0.92 5.92
CA GLY A 268 -19.60 1.99 6.84
C GLY A 268 -18.42 2.60 7.58
N MET A 269 -18.61 3.82 8.02
CA MET A 269 -17.61 4.56 8.79
C MET A 269 -17.65 4.13 10.26
N MET A 270 -16.48 3.98 10.86
CA MET A 270 -16.36 3.73 12.30
C MET A 270 -16.74 4.97 13.08
N GLU A 271 -17.60 4.81 14.08
CA GLU A 271 -17.90 5.83 15.06
C GLU A 271 -16.82 5.91 16.17
N PRO A 272 -16.70 7.05 16.87
CA PRO A 272 -15.74 7.17 17.96
C PRO A 272 -15.96 6.11 19.05
N GLY A 273 -14.93 5.30 19.29
CA GLY A 273 -14.95 4.24 20.32
C GLY A 273 -15.43 2.88 19.83
N GLU A 274 -15.85 2.76 18.57
CA GLU A 274 -16.17 1.46 17.99
C GLU A 274 -14.90 0.66 17.62
N GLU A 275 -14.96 -0.65 17.83
CA GLU A 275 -14.04 -1.59 17.22
C GLU A 275 -14.54 -1.98 15.82
N PRO A 276 -13.66 -2.36 14.89
CA PRO A 276 -14.04 -2.65 13.49
C PRO A 276 -15.15 -3.68 13.34
N GLU A 277 -15.13 -4.72 14.18
CA GLU A 277 -16.15 -5.78 14.16
C GLU A 277 -17.53 -5.26 14.61
N GLN A 278 -17.55 -4.35 15.57
CA GLN A 278 -18.80 -3.71 16.04
C GLN A 278 -19.41 -2.85 14.93
N THR A 279 -18.58 -2.04 14.26
CA THR A 279 -19.03 -1.26 13.09
C THR A 279 -19.58 -2.18 12.00
N ALA A 280 -18.87 -3.25 11.65
CA ALA A 280 -19.32 -4.16 10.60
C ALA A 280 -20.66 -4.83 10.94
N HIS A 281 -20.89 -5.20 12.19
CA HIS A 281 -22.20 -5.71 12.64
C HIS A 281 -23.31 -4.65 12.57
N ARG A 282 -23.03 -3.42 13.00
CA ARG A 282 -23.98 -2.30 12.95
C ARG A 282 -24.41 -2.02 11.51
N GLU A 283 -23.45 -1.79 10.61
CA GLU A 283 -23.70 -1.48 9.20
C GLU A 283 -24.43 -2.61 8.46
N LEU A 284 -24.07 -3.87 8.73
CA LEU A 284 -24.78 -5.03 8.17
C LEU A 284 -26.25 -5.04 8.59
N MET A 285 -26.52 -4.77 9.87
CA MET A 285 -27.89 -4.71 10.38
C MET A 285 -28.65 -3.52 9.79
N GLU A 286 -28.04 -2.34 9.73
CA GLU A 286 -28.66 -1.11 9.22
C GLU A 286 -28.98 -1.20 7.74
N GLU A 287 -27.97 -1.58 6.90
CA GLU A 287 -28.12 -1.60 5.44
C GLU A 287 -28.89 -2.81 4.90
N THR A 288 -28.87 -3.98 5.62
CA THR A 288 -29.38 -5.23 5.06
C THR A 288 -30.33 -6.01 5.98
N GLY A 289 -30.38 -5.69 7.26
CA GLY A 289 -31.10 -6.47 8.27
C GLY A 289 -30.49 -7.87 8.54
N LEU A 290 -29.31 -8.16 7.99
CA LEU A 290 -28.64 -9.45 8.13
C LEU A 290 -27.76 -9.50 9.38
N THR A 291 -27.71 -10.69 9.99
CA THR A 291 -26.84 -10.99 11.14
C THR A 291 -26.12 -12.30 10.92
N GLY A 292 -24.94 -12.43 11.48
CA GLY A 292 -24.16 -13.65 11.38
C GLY A 292 -22.80 -13.51 12.05
N THR A 293 -21.96 -14.53 11.90
CA THR A 293 -20.59 -14.51 12.42
C THR A 293 -19.67 -13.85 11.38
N LEU A 294 -19.10 -12.70 11.76
CA LEU A 294 -18.08 -12.04 10.98
C LEU A 294 -16.75 -12.80 11.08
N ARG A 295 -16.03 -12.83 9.98
CA ARG A 295 -14.65 -13.34 9.89
C ARG A 295 -13.77 -12.28 9.25
N PRO A 296 -12.68 -11.83 9.92
CA PRO A 296 -11.74 -10.92 9.29
C PRO A 296 -11.08 -11.60 8.08
N LEU A 297 -11.00 -10.88 6.97
CA LEU A 297 -10.31 -11.34 5.76
C LEU A 297 -8.79 -11.14 5.82
N GLY A 298 -8.26 -10.56 6.93
CA GLY A 298 -6.85 -10.23 7.04
C GLY A 298 -6.41 -9.13 6.06
N LEU A 299 -7.36 -8.40 5.50
CA LEU A 299 -7.13 -7.28 4.59
C LEU A 299 -7.56 -5.98 5.25
N SER A 300 -6.63 -5.02 5.29
CA SER A 300 -6.96 -3.61 5.43
C SER A 300 -6.28 -2.85 4.30
N HIS A 301 -6.96 -1.88 3.72
CA HIS A 301 -6.37 -1.04 2.70
C HIS A 301 -6.68 0.42 2.96
N SER A 302 -5.71 1.26 2.64
CA SER A 302 -5.84 2.70 2.80
C SER A 302 -5.94 3.37 1.44
N PHE A 303 -6.81 4.35 1.35
CA PHE A 303 -7.01 5.13 0.14
C PHE A 303 -7.22 6.61 0.47
N TRP A 304 -6.88 7.45 -0.51
CA TRP A 304 -7.15 8.86 -0.44
C TRP A 304 -8.63 9.14 -0.69
N VAL A 305 -9.21 9.95 0.19
CA VAL A 305 -10.59 10.41 0.01
C VAL A 305 -10.58 11.60 -0.94
N ASP A 306 -11.13 11.40 -2.13
CA ASP A 306 -11.17 12.41 -3.18
C ASP A 306 -12.10 13.57 -2.74
N SER A 307 -11.56 14.78 -2.67
CA SER A 307 -12.29 16.00 -2.32
C SER A 307 -13.38 16.36 -3.34
N THR A 308 -13.37 15.78 -4.53
CA THR A 308 -14.46 15.90 -5.50
C THR A 308 -15.70 15.09 -5.12
N ILE A 309 -15.51 14.05 -4.29
CA ILE A 309 -16.60 13.20 -3.77
C ILE A 309 -17.11 13.77 -2.44
N ILE A 310 -16.19 14.20 -1.56
CA ILE A 310 -16.49 14.78 -0.25
C ILE A 310 -15.73 16.10 -0.12
N HIS A 311 -16.48 17.20 -0.05
CA HIS A 311 -15.88 18.54 0.11
C HIS A 311 -15.39 18.75 1.55
N PHE A 312 -14.12 19.09 1.71
CA PHE A 312 -13.53 19.44 3.00
C PHE A 312 -13.10 20.90 3.05
N PRO A 313 -13.27 21.58 4.19
CA PRO A 313 -12.95 23.01 4.32
C PRO A 313 -11.43 23.30 4.36
N ASP A 314 -10.62 22.31 4.65
CA ASP A 314 -9.15 22.44 4.72
C ASP A 314 -8.46 21.67 3.59
N PRO A 315 -7.29 22.11 3.09
CA PRO A 315 -6.57 21.51 1.97
C PRO A 315 -5.75 20.27 2.37
N GLU A 316 -5.73 19.88 3.65
CA GLU A 316 -4.94 18.71 4.08
C GLU A 316 -5.52 17.43 3.47
N PRO A 317 -4.71 16.63 2.75
CA PRO A 317 -5.17 15.38 2.18
C PRO A 317 -5.73 14.43 3.24
N ARG A 318 -6.90 13.88 3.00
CA ARG A 318 -7.58 12.95 3.91
C ARG A 318 -7.49 11.54 3.42
N PHE A 319 -7.30 10.63 4.36
CA PHE A 319 -7.17 9.21 4.10
C PHE A 319 -8.19 8.45 4.90
N ASN A 320 -8.62 7.33 4.32
CA ASN A 320 -9.45 6.35 5.00
C ASN A 320 -8.74 4.99 4.98
N THR A 321 -8.82 4.26 6.09
CA THR A 321 -8.38 2.88 6.17
C THR A 321 -9.60 2.00 6.33
N GLU A 322 -9.86 1.15 5.34
CA GLU A 322 -10.97 0.20 5.33
C GLU A 322 -10.50 -1.18 5.75
N ILE A 323 -11.21 -1.79 6.70
CA ILE A 323 -10.93 -3.12 7.24
C ILE A 323 -11.99 -4.08 6.71
N CYS A 324 -11.55 -5.19 6.09
CA CYS A 324 -12.43 -6.09 5.37
C CYS A 324 -12.80 -7.33 6.19
N PHE A 325 -14.09 -7.63 6.19
CA PHE A 325 -14.70 -8.81 6.79
C PHE A 325 -15.46 -9.61 5.74
N SER A 326 -15.77 -10.86 6.09
CA SER A 326 -16.78 -11.68 5.40
C SER A 326 -17.78 -12.24 6.38
N MET A 327 -19.02 -12.49 5.95
CA MET A 327 -20.08 -13.11 6.72
C MET A 327 -20.83 -14.13 5.87
N GLU A 328 -20.88 -15.38 6.31
CA GLU A 328 -21.74 -16.40 5.71
C GLU A 328 -23.16 -16.28 6.26
N VAL A 329 -24.15 -16.30 5.38
CA VAL A 329 -25.56 -16.31 5.75
C VAL A 329 -26.28 -17.55 5.17
N ALA A 330 -27.42 -17.88 5.72
CA ALA A 330 -28.26 -18.95 5.18
C ALA A 330 -28.68 -18.65 3.73
N PRO A 331 -28.82 -19.68 2.86
CA PRO A 331 -29.21 -19.46 1.47
C PRO A 331 -30.54 -18.71 1.29
N GLU A 332 -31.45 -18.88 2.24
CA GLU A 332 -32.80 -18.28 2.30
C GLU A 332 -32.84 -16.94 3.06
N ALA A 333 -31.70 -16.43 3.50
CA ALA A 333 -31.65 -15.17 4.26
C ALA A 333 -32.30 -14.02 3.47
N LEU A 334 -33.22 -13.34 4.12
CA LEU A 334 -33.98 -12.24 3.54
C LEU A 334 -33.22 -10.93 3.75
N VAL A 335 -32.87 -10.29 2.66
CA VAL A 335 -32.24 -8.96 2.67
C VAL A 335 -33.33 -7.89 2.76
N ARG A 336 -33.15 -6.97 3.69
CA ARG A 336 -34.01 -5.81 3.85
C ARG A 336 -33.16 -4.55 3.71
N LEU A 337 -33.14 -3.98 2.50
CA LEU A 337 -32.34 -2.79 2.20
C LEU A 337 -32.79 -1.56 2.99
N GLU A 338 -31.83 -0.73 3.36
CA GLU A 338 -32.04 0.66 3.78
C GLU A 338 -32.27 1.54 2.53
N PRO A 339 -33.51 2.03 2.28
CA PRO A 339 -33.84 2.72 1.02
C PRO A 339 -33.14 4.08 0.86
N ALA A 340 -32.64 4.67 1.95
CA ALA A 340 -31.89 5.92 1.89
C ALA A 340 -30.49 5.73 1.28
N GLU A 341 -29.96 4.51 1.33
CA GLU A 341 -28.60 4.21 0.87
C GLU A 341 -28.56 3.35 -0.39
N HIS A 342 -29.45 2.36 -0.49
CA HIS A 342 -29.45 1.37 -1.57
C HIS A 342 -30.83 1.25 -2.23
N SER A 343 -30.83 1.18 -3.57
CA SER A 343 -32.05 1.06 -4.40
C SER A 343 -32.36 -0.38 -4.81
N GLU A 344 -31.33 -1.22 -4.95
CA GLU A 344 -31.47 -2.59 -5.46
C GLU A 344 -30.41 -3.48 -4.82
N TYR A 345 -30.65 -4.79 -4.82
CA TYR A 345 -29.66 -5.80 -4.48
C TYR A 345 -29.86 -7.08 -5.31
N PHE A 346 -28.81 -7.85 -5.44
CA PHE A 346 -28.86 -9.21 -5.94
C PHE A 346 -27.69 -10.06 -5.42
N TRP A 347 -27.85 -11.35 -5.55
CA TRP A 347 -26.80 -12.31 -5.24
C TRP A 347 -26.15 -12.75 -6.54
N CYS A 348 -24.83 -12.71 -6.61
CA CYS A 348 -24.06 -13.11 -7.80
C CYS A 348 -22.81 -13.89 -7.44
N GLY A 349 -22.28 -14.62 -8.41
CA GLY A 349 -21.00 -15.31 -8.25
C GLY A 349 -19.83 -14.37 -7.99
N LEU A 350 -18.77 -14.86 -7.37
CA LEU A 350 -17.58 -14.05 -7.00
C LEU A 350 -16.94 -13.35 -8.21
N ALA A 351 -16.88 -14.02 -9.37
CA ALA A 351 -16.33 -13.41 -10.60
C ALA A 351 -17.17 -12.21 -11.07
N GLU A 352 -18.50 -12.36 -11.09
CA GLU A 352 -19.41 -11.28 -11.45
C GLU A 352 -19.35 -10.12 -10.46
N ALA A 353 -19.32 -10.40 -9.14
CA ALA A 353 -19.16 -9.39 -8.11
C ALA A 353 -17.84 -8.60 -8.27
N HIS A 354 -16.76 -9.30 -8.61
CA HIS A 354 -15.46 -8.68 -8.89
C HIS A 354 -15.53 -7.69 -10.05
N ASP A 355 -16.24 -8.04 -11.14
CA ASP A 355 -16.34 -7.19 -12.34
C ASP A 355 -17.28 -6.00 -12.13
N LEU A 356 -18.30 -6.16 -11.31
CA LEU A 356 -19.29 -5.12 -11.00
C LEU A 356 -18.73 -4.04 -10.07
N THR A 357 -17.86 -4.42 -9.13
CA THR A 357 -17.32 -3.43 -8.19
C THR A 357 -16.31 -2.51 -8.85
N LYS A 358 -16.46 -1.23 -8.61
CA LYS A 358 -15.58 -0.17 -9.12
C LYS A 358 -14.25 -0.11 -8.36
N TRP A 359 -14.23 -0.52 -7.08
CA TRP A 359 -13.15 -0.25 -6.16
C TRP A 359 -12.17 -1.41 -6.08
N GLU A 360 -10.89 -1.14 -6.25
CA GLU A 360 -9.84 -2.17 -6.20
C GLU A 360 -9.72 -2.84 -4.83
N GLY A 361 -10.00 -2.11 -3.75
CA GLY A 361 -10.08 -2.70 -2.40
C GLY A 361 -11.13 -3.78 -2.31
N SER A 362 -12.33 -3.52 -2.81
CA SER A 362 -13.43 -4.49 -2.87
C SER A 362 -13.08 -5.68 -3.77
N LYS A 363 -12.42 -5.46 -4.91
CA LYS A 363 -11.91 -6.54 -5.78
C LYS A 363 -10.90 -7.42 -5.05
N SER A 364 -10.00 -6.82 -4.29
CA SER A 364 -9.03 -7.56 -3.48
C SER A 364 -9.69 -8.37 -2.37
N ALA A 365 -10.71 -7.82 -1.71
CA ALA A 365 -11.48 -8.53 -0.70
C ALA A 365 -12.23 -9.74 -1.30
N ILE A 366 -12.83 -9.59 -2.50
CA ILE A 366 -13.51 -10.69 -3.21
C ILE A 366 -12.51 -11.80 -3.59
N ARG A 367 -11.32 -11.45 -4.10
CA ARG A 367 -10.25 -12.45 -4.39
C ARG A 367 -9.82 -13.22 -3.15
N LEU A 368 -9.67 -12.53 -2.01
CA LEU A 368 -9.33 -13.18 -0.74
C LEU A 368 -10.45 -14.09 -0.24
N LEU A 369 -11.70 -13.65 -0.33
CA LEU A 369 -12.83 -14.50 0.00
C LEU A 369 -12.83 -15.77 -0.86
N GLN A 370 -12.60 -15.63 -2.16
CA GLN A 370 -12.49 -16.78 -3.08
C GLN A 370 -11.39 -17.76 -2.64
N ALA A 371 -10.21 -17.25 -2.30
CA ALA A 371 -9.10 -18.08 -1.82
C ALA A 371 -9.43 -18.81 -0.52
N VAL A 372 -10.08 -18.15 0.43
CA VAL A 372 -10.53 -18.74 1.71
C VAL A 372 -11.59 -19.82 1.50
N LEU A 373 -12.47 -19.67 0.51
CA LEU A 373 -13.54 -20.65 0.23
C LEU A 373 -13.06 -21.87 -0.58
N GLN A 374 -11.87 -21.79 -1.18
CA GLN A 374 -11.23 -22.88 -1.92
C GLN A 374 -10.23 -23.68 -1.09
N ALA A 375 -9.79 -23.15 0.06
CA ALA A 375 -8.88 -23.80 1.01
C ALA A 375 -9.62 -24.75 1.95
#